data_f1127409ff39144cb0226a961699ae28
#
_entry.id   f1127409ff39144cb0226a961699ae28
#
_cell.length_a   1.000
_cell.length_b   1.000
_cell.length_c   1.000
_cell.angle_alpha   90.00
_cell.angle_beta   90.00
_cell.angle_gamma   90.00
#
_symmetry.space_group_name_H-M   'P 1'
#
loop_
_entity.id
_entity.type
_entity.pdbx_description
1 polymer ?
#
loop_
_entity_poly.entity_id
_entity_poly.type
_entity_poly.pdbx_seq_one_letter_code
_entity_poly.pdbx_strand_id
1 'polypeptide(L)'
;NSQYRVIAKDIDMVTAQSIIDYANTKRITNGKAEGDPDAKYETVLSMYKESSSTREYPNGMYLSSVLGFCDDSGNGMYGLEKSYDEKLVGTPGRSISSENAWGYELANEESDTHAAINGYNLNLTIDDTIQTVLETELSNAIDDYDVQHRSSAIVMNVNTGAVLGMATAPQFDPNDPYNITEPKLQAILDNAGTALTEDDISVLQSRLGQDAVADIIADGVVNPNGTKSIDEEGNEIDVPSEKSQLQGMIREAEWKNKAVTELYYPGSVFKLMTAAAALDSGLMGADQQFYCGGDLTVFPNTEWEHSYRCAEGNAHGWLDMAGALNHSCNLYFIQVAEKMSAEFFYNYYQAFGLTQTTGIDRPYEEKSTDKAQQEREQVETDLD
;
A
#
# COMPACT_ATOMS: atom_id res chain seq x y z
N ASN A 1 38.16 -1.04 -13.06
CA ASN A 1 38.11 -0.01 -14.12
C ASN A 1 36.70 0.02 -14.69
N SER A 2 35.84 0.86 -14.15
CA SER A 2 34.52 1.12 -14.73
C SER A 2 34.74 2.01 -15.96
N GLN A 3 34.34 1.52 -17.13
CA GLN A 3 34.39 2.30 -18.39
C GLN A 3 33.28 3.35 -18.44
N TYR A 4 32.31 3.29 -17.55
CA TYR A 4 31.12 4.15 -17.47
C TYR A 4 30.84 4.50 -16.01
N ARG A 5 30.54 5.75 -15.73
CA ARG A 5 30.17 6.23 -14.41
C ARG A 5 29.09 7.30 -14.51
N VAL A 6 27.93 7.04 -13.92
CA VAL A 6 26.88 8.05 -13.76
C VAL A 6 27.38 9.12 -12.80
N ILE A 7 27.33 10.38 -13.20
CA ILE A 7 27.78 11.54 -12.42
C ILE A 7 26.57 12.19 -11.73
N ALA A 8 25.46 12.31 -12.43
CA ALA A 8 24.21 12.82 -11.90
C ALA A 8 23.02 12.26 -12.70
N LYS A 9 21.86 12.21 -12.06
CA LYS A 9 20.56 11.82 -12.64
C LYS A 9 19.59 13.00 -12.51
N ASP A 10 18.52 12.96 -13.25
CA ASP A 10 17.36 13.86 -13.13
C ASP A 10 17.71 15.35 -13.27
N ILE A 11 18.64 15.63 -14.17
CA ILE A 11 19.04 17.00 -14.51
C ILE A 11 18.21 17.46 -15.70
N ASP A 12 17.67 18.68 -15.65
CA ASP A 12 16.98 19.28 -16.79
C ASP A 12 17.89 19.40 -18.00
N MET A 13 17.31 19.31 -19.19
CA MET A 13 18.03 19.23 -20.46
C MET A 13 18.94 20.44 -20.72
N VAL A 14 18.59 21.63 -20.22
CA VAL A 14 19.35 22.86 -20.44
C VAL A 14 20.61 22.87 -19.57
N THR A 15 20.43 22.54 -18.30
CA THR A 15 21.55 22.40 -17.34
C THR A 15 22.48 21.27 -17.75
N ALA A 16 21.97 20.11 -18.14
CA ALA A 16 22.75 18.99 -18.63
C ALA A 16 23.61 19.39 -19.85
N GLN A 17 23.02 20.11 -20.81
CA GLN A 17 23.76 20.58 -21.98
C GLN A 17 24.87 21.56 -21.61
N SER A 18 24.59 22.50 -20.70
CA SER A 18 25.59 23.47 -20.23
C SER A 18 26.77 22.79 -19.54
N ILE A 19 26.52 21.75 -18.73
CA ILE A 19 27.57 20.96 -18.06
C ILE A 19 28.44 20.23 -19.11
N ILE A 20 27.79 19.61 -20.11
CA ILE A 20 28.49 18.90 -21.18
C ILE A 20 29.33 19.83 -22.01
N ASP A 21 28.79 20.98 -22.38
CA ASP A 21 29.52 22.00 -23.16
C ASP A 21 30.76 22.48 -22.41
N TYR A 22 30.63 22.71 -21.09
CA TYR A 22 31.75 23.06 -20.24
C TYR A 22 32.79 21.91 -20.15
N ALA A 23 32.33 20.67 -19.92
CA ALA A 23 33.20 19.50 -19.79
C ALA A 23 33.96 19.19 -21.08
N ASN A 24 33.33 19.42 -22.23
CA ASN A 24 33.91 19.18 -23.56
C ASN A 24 34.79 20.34 -24.03
N THR A 25 34.92 21.42 -23.24
CA THR A 25 35.84 22.52 -23.56
C THR A 25 37.29 22.02 -23.67
N LYS A 26 37.93 22.36 -24.78
CA LYS A 26 39.33 22.01 -24.99
C LYS A 26 40.24 23.00 -24.24
N ARG A 27 41.15 22.48 -23.46
CA ARG A 27 42.20 23.25 -22.80
C ARG A 27 43.51 23.11 -23.53
N ILE A 28 44.27 24.20 -23.61
CA ILE A 28 45.64 24.17 -24.12
C ILE A 28 46.56 23.66 -23.02
N THR A 29 47.25 22.55 -23.28
CA THR A 29 48.04 21.81 -22.28
C THR A 29 49.56 22.16 -22.36
N ASN A 30 50.02 22.81 -23.42
CA ASN A 30 51.45 23.10 -23.65
C ASN A 30 51.82 24.56 -23.46
N GLY A 31 50.96 25.38 -22.82
CA GLY A 31 51.22 26.78 -22.50
C GLY A 31 51.34 27.74 -23.70
N LYS A 32 50.93 27.30 -24.89
CA LYS A 32 50.86 28.14 -26.09
C LYS A 32 49.60 29.02 -26.07
N ALA A 33 49.58 30.06 -26.88
CA ALA A 33 48.41 30.90 -27.06
C ALA A 33 47.30 30.18 -27.87
N GLU A 34 46.05 30.54 -27.67
CA GLU A 34 44.95 30.06 -28.48
C GLU A 34 45.12 30.52 -29.94
N GLY A 35 45.01 29.57 -30.88
CA GLY A 35 45.26 29.81 -32.29
C GLY A 35 46.74 29.63 -32.74
N ASP A 36 47.67 29.35 -31.83
CA ASP A 36 49.04 28.99 -32.17
C ASP A 36 49.04 27.62 -32.89
N PRO A 37 49.69 27.46 -34.06
CA PRO A 37 49.73 26.21 -34.80
C PRO A 37 50.30 25.03 -34.02
N ASP A 38 51.13 25.29 -33.01
CA ASP A 38 51.73 24.29 -32.14
C ASP A 38 50.97 24.08 -30.83
N ALA A 39 49.80 24.71 -30.64
CA ALA A 39 48.99 24.54 -29.46
C ALA A 39 48.44 23.11 -29.41
N LYS A 40 48.63 22.44 -28.26
CA LYS A 40 48.04 21.11 -27.97
C LYS A 40 46.79 21.27 -27.13
N TYR A 41 45.69 20.70 -27.63
CA TYR A 41 44.40 20.76 -26.99
C TYR A 41 44.04 19.39 -26.40
N GLU A 42 43.56 19.37 -25.17
CA GLU A 42 42.97 18.21 -24.53
C GLU A 42 41.54 18.54 -24.04
N THR A 43 40.64 17.62 -24.22
CA THR A 43 39.32 17.73 -23.64
C THR A 43 39.40 17.56 -22.14
N VAL A 44 38.79 18.47 -21.37
CA VAL A 44 38.83 18.46 -19.90
C VAL A 44 38.25 17.16 -19.35
N LEU A 45 37.07 16.76 -19.84
CA LEU A 45 36.40 15.55 -19.48
C LEU A 45 35.44 15.16 -20.61
N SER A 46 35.44 13.90 -20.99
CA SER A 46 34.45 13.40 -21.94
C SER A 46 33.17 13.04 -21.21
N MET A 47 32.11 13.79 -21.48
CA MET A 47 30.79 13.59 -20.89
C MET A 47 29.73 13.51 -21.99
N TYR A 48 28.71 12.71 -21.75
CA TYR A 48 27.55 12.65 -22.61
C TYR A 48 26.30 12.54 -21.74
N LYS A 49 25.15 12.81 -22.32
CA LYS A 49 23.84 12.69 -21.68
C LYS A 49 23.06 11.53 -22.28
N GLU A 50 22.34 10.90 -21.43
CA GLU A 50 21.35 9.92 -21.80
C GLU A 50 19.96 10.48 -21.44
N SER A 51 19.03 10.48 -22.39
CA SER A 51 17.67 10.97 -22.13
C SER A 51 16.88 9.89 -21.43
N SER A 52 16.27 10.23 -20.29
CA SER A 52 15.30 9.39 -19.60
C SER A 52 13.98 10.13 -19.49
N SER A 53 12.91 9.39 -19.22
CA SER A 53 11.60 9.97 -18.85
C SER A 53 11.40 9.76 -17.36
N THR A 54 10.91 10.77 -16.67
CA THR A 54 10.55 10.70 -15.27
C THR A 54 9.04 10.84 -15.14
N ARG A 55 8.44 10.00 -14.30
CA ARG A 55 7.03 10.10 -13.96
C ARG A 55 6.85 11.27 -13.01
N GLU A 56 5.89 12.15 -13.29
CA GLU A 56 5.58 13.31 -12.46
C GLU A 56 4.15 13.23 -11.95
N TYR A 57 3.97 13.56 -10.67
CA TYR A 57 2.68 13.58 -9.98
C TYR A 57 2.38 15.02 -9.56
N PRO A 58 1.75 15.83 -10.44
CA PRO A 58 1.63 17.28 -10.25
C PRO A 58 0.78 17.68 -9.04
N ASN A 59 -0.07 16.78 -8.54
CA ASN A 59 -0.91 17.02 -7.37
C ASN A 59 -0.26 16.53 -6.06
N GLY A 60 1.02 16.12 -6.07
CA GLY A 60 1.74 15.65 -4.89
C GLY A 60 1.05 14.45 -4.23
N MET A 61 0.75 14.56 -2.94
CA MET A 61 0.18 13.46 -2.13
C MET A 61 -1.26 13.09 -2.49
N TYR A 62 -1.97 13.96 -3.24
CA TYR A 62 -3.35 13.70 -3.65
C TYR A 62 -3.48 12.37 -4.39
N LEU A 63 -4.39 11.51 -3.91
CA LEU A 63 -4.68 10.18 -4.47
C LEU A 63 -3.45 9.24 -4.49
N SER A 64 -2.40 9.53 -3.72
CA SER A 64 -1.12 8.81 -3.76
C SER A 64 -1.26 7.31 -3.56
N SER A 65 -2.03 6.87 -2.56
CA SER A 65 -2.25 5.45 -2.28
C SER A 65 -3.05 4.73 -3.38
N VAL A 66 -3.79 5.45 -4.22
CA VAL A 66 -4.51 4.91 -5.38
C VAL A 66 -3.60 4.88 -6.61
N LEU A 67 -2.95 5.99 -6.93
CA LEU A 67 -2.05 6.07 -8.09
C LEU A 67 -0.83 5.16 -7.89
N GLY A 68 -0.22 5.20 -6.72
CA GLY A 68 1.07 4.58 -6.49
C GLY A 68 2.20 5.43 -7.06
N PHE A 69 3.31 4.79 -7.39
CA PHE A 69 4.48 5.46 -7.96
C PHE A 69 5.30 4.52 -8.85
N CYS A 70 6.17 5.10 -9.66
CA CYS A 70 7.17 4.41 -10.46
C CYS A 70 8.58 4.58 -9.87
N ASP A 71 9.46 3.62 -10.15
CA ASP A 71 10.88 3.76 -9.87
C ASP A 71 11.58 4.71 -10.86
N ASP A 72 12.88 4.97 -10.64
CA ASP A 72 13.72 5.80 -11.53
C ASP A 72 13.78 5.28 -12.98
N SER A 73 13.43 4.02 -13.21
CA SER A 73 13.42 3.39 -14.53
C SER A 73 12.05 3.47 -15.21
N GLY A 74 11.04 4.02 -14.52
CA GLY A 74 9.68 4.15 -14.99
C GLY A 74 8.82 2.90 -14.78
N ASN A 75 9.28 1.89 -14.02
CA ASN A 75 8.49 0.71 -13.69
C ASN A 75 7.52 1.02 -12.55
N GLY A 76 6.27 0.63 -12.71
CA GLY A 76 5.26 0.79 -11.66
C GLY A 76 5.55 -0.07 -10.44
N MET A 77 5.68 0.56 -9.27
CA MET A 77 6.02 -0.12 -8.01
C MET A 77 4.79 -0.42 -7.15
N TYR A 78 3.87 0.53 -7.06
CA TYR A 78 2.64 0.43 -6.27
C TYR A 78 1.46 1.02 -7.03
N GLY A 79 0.26 0.78 -6.51
CA GLY A 79 -0.96 1.38 -6.99
C GLY A 79 -1.33 1.02 -8.44
N LEU A 80 -2.03 1.92 -9.10
CA LEU A 80 -2.45 1.78 -10.50
C LEU A 80 -1.24 1.80 -11.44
N GLU A 81 -0.17 2.50 -11.09
CA GLU A 81 1.10 2.45 -11.85
C GLU A 81 1.60 0.99 -11.95
N LYS A 82 1.52 0.22 -10.86
CA LYS A 82 1.87 -1.21 -10.85
C LYS A 82 0.88 -2.08 -11.60
N SER A 83 -0.43 -1.88 -11.37
CA SER A 83 -1.47 -2.72 -11.98
C SER A 83 -1.52 -2.58 -13.49
N TYR A 84 -1.20 -1.40 -14.01
CA TYR A 84 -1.28 -1.06 -15.43
C TYR A 84 0.07 -0.76 -16.08
N ASP A 85 1.17 -1.12 -15.43
CA ASP A 85 2.54 -0.84 -15.88
C ASP A 85 2.76 -1.18 -17.37
N GLU A 86 2.46 -2.41 -17.79
CA GLU A 86 2.59 -2.87 -19.17
C GLU A 86 1.80 -2.01 -20.19
N LYS A 87 0.71 -1.36 -19.74
CA LYS A 87 -0.13 -0.52 -20.61
C LYS A 87 0.31 0.93 -20.60
N LEU A 88 0.83 1.40 -19.47
CA LEU A 88 1.23 2.80 -19.28
C LEU A 88 2.60 3.11 -19.86
N VAL A 89 3.52 2.15 -19.80
CA VAL A 89 4.93 2.35 -20.19
C VAL A 89 5.13 2.55 -21.70
N GLY A 90 4.22 2.06 -22.52
CA GLY A 90 4.35 2.09 -23.99
C GLY A 90 5.49 1.23 -24.51
N THR A 91 6.00 1.56 -25.70
CA THR A 91 7.13 0.86 -26.32
C THR A 91 8.24 1.85 -26.61
N PRO A 92 9.43 1.69 -26.05
CA PRO A 92 10.55 2.60 -26.33
C PRO A 92 10.95 2.53 -27.80
N GLY A 93 11.27 3.67 -28.38
CA GLY A 93 11.83 3.75 -29.71
C GLY A 93 13.22 3.12 -29.74
N ARG A 94 13.59 2.60 -30.89
CA ARG A 94 14.90 1.98 -31.12
C ARG A 94 15.51 2.52 -32.41
N SER A 95 16.76 2.96 -32.33
CA SER A 95 17.57 3.26 -33.51
C SER A 95 18.74 2.27 -33.58
N ILE A 96 18.86 1.60 -34.70
CA ILE A 96 20.00 0.71 -34.98
C ILE A 96 20.87 1.45 -35.99
N SER A 97 22.06 1.83 -35.61
CA SER A 97 23.10 2.36 -36.50
C SER A 97 24.29 1.43 -36.49
N SER A 98 24.90 1.24 -37.65
CA SER A 98 26.17 0.51 -37.75
C SER A 98 27.31 1.47 -37.53
N GLU A 99 28.12 1.19 -36.51
CA GLU A 99 29.32 1.94 -36.22
C GLU A 99 30.59 1.18 -36.59
N ASN A 100 31.63 1.88 -37.03
CA ASN A 100 32.92 1.27 -37.24
C ASN A 100 33.64 1.04 -35.89
N ALA A 101 34.78 0.35 -35.91
CA ALA A 101 35.56 0.01 -34.70
C ALA A 101 36.05 1.26 -33.92
N TRP A 102 35.84 2.47 -34.43
CA TRP A 102 36.22 3.76 -33.83
C TRP A 102 35.00 4.55 -33.32
N GLY A 103 33.78 3.98 -33.41
CA GLY A 103 32.54 4.62 -32.94
C GLY A 103 31.96 5.69 -33.88
N TYR A 104 32.33 5.68 -35.15
CA TYR A 104 31.74 6.55 -36.17
C TYR A 104 30.66 5.83 -36.95
N GLU A 105 29.50 6.47 -37.14
CA GLU A 105 28.44 5.96 -37.98
C GLU A 105 28.91 5.72 -39.42
N LEU A 106 28.58 4.57 -39.97
CA LEU A 106 28.87 4.24 -41.36
C LEU A 106 27.84 4.91 -42.28
N ALA A 107 28.28 5.87 -43.08
CA ALA A 107 27.44 6.75 -43.90
C ALA A 107 26.61 6.06 -45.01
N ASN A 108 26.67 4.74 -45.15
CA ASN A 108 26.01 3.97 -46.24
C ASN A 108 25.17 2.82 -45.81
N GLU A 109 24.84 2.65 -44.51
CA GLU A 109 23.89 1.64 -44.06
C GLU A 109 22.59 2.32 -43.60
N GLU A 110 21.45 1.75 -44.01
CA GLU A 110 20.14 2.22 -43.57
C GLU A 110 20.04 2.10 -42.05
N SER A 111 19.94 3.23 -41.36
CA SER A 111 19.59 3.24 -39.94
C SER A 111 18.13 2.84 -39.82
N ASP A 112 17.88 1.66 -39.26
CA ASP A 112 16.52 1.23 -38.97
C ASP A 112 16.05 1.90 -37.68
N THR A 113 15.17 2.89 -37.83
CA THR A 113 14.65 3.69 -36.71
C THR A 113 13.20 3.33 -36.48
N HIS A 114 12.92 2.70 -35.35
CA HIS A 114 11.56 2.49 -34.87
C HIS A 114 11.17 3.62 -33.90
N ALA A 115 10.09 4.34 -34.25
CA ALA A 115 9.57 5.38 -33.36
C ALA A 115 9.02 4.80 -32.05
N ALA A 116 9.16 5.56 -30.96
CA ALA A 116 8.51 5.22 -29.71
C ALA A 116 6.98 5.23 -29.87
N ILE A 117 6.32 4.29 -29.20
CA ILE A 117 4.85 4.22 -29.12
C ILE A 117 4.46 4.60 -27.70
N ASN A 118 3.67 5.65 -27.56
CA ASN A 118 3.18 6.09 -26.25
C ASN A 118 2.30 5.02 -25.59
N GLY A 119 2.38 4.93 -24.27
CA GLY A 119 1.46 4.13 -23.48
C GLY A 119 0.02 4.66 -23.52
N TYR A 120 -0.89 3.90 -22.93
CA TYR A 120 -2.29 4.25 -22.83
C TYR A 120 -2.54 5.29 -21.74
N ASN A 121 -3.65 6.03 -21.88
CA ASN A 121 -4.19 6.85 -20.80
C ASN A 121 -5.16 6.03 -19.96
N LEU A 122 -5.12 6.20 -18.65
CA LEU A 122 -6.04 5.57 -17.71
C LEU A 122 -7.05 6.62 -17.23
N ASN A 123 -8.35 6.35 -17.46
CA ASN A 123 -9.44 7.18 -16.95
C ASN A 123 -10.06 6.48 -15.73
N LEU A 124 -10.04 7.15 -14.59
CA LEU A 124 -10.57 6.62 -13.34
C LEU A 124 -12.05 6.99 -13.17
N THR A 125 -12.75 6.22 -12.34
CA THR A 125 -14.10 6.54 -11.87
C THR A 125 -14.10 7.53 -10.70
N ILE A 126 -12.93 7.88 -10.18
CA ILE A 126 -12.76 8.85 -9.10
C ILE A 126 -13.28 10.22 -9.54
N ASP A 127 -14.11 10.81 -8.70
CA ASP A 127 -14.57 12.21 -8.84
C ASP A 127 -13.65 13.11 -8.01
N ASP A 128 -13.05 14.09 -8.66
CA ASP A 128 -12.06 14.97 -8.04
C ASP A 128 -12.62 15.75 -6.82
N THR A 129 -13.87 16.18 -6.91
CA THR A 129 -14.53 16.90 -5.80
C THR A 129 -14.78 15.98 -4.62
N ILE A 130 -15.28 14.76 -4.88
CA ILE A 130 -15.54 13.76 -3.84
C ILE A 130 -14.23 13.35 -3.20
N GLN A 131 -13.18 13.10 -3.98
CA GLN A 131 -11.88 12.71 -3.47
C GLN A 131 -11.24 13.78 -2.58
N THR A 132 -11.27 15.04 -3.03
CA THR A 132 -10.73 16.17 -2.25
C THR A 132 -11.43 16.31 -0.89
N VAL A 133 -12.77 16.23 -0.89
CA VAL A 133 -13.54 16.26 0.37
C VAL A 133 -13.20 15.05 1.24
N LEU A 134 -13.13 13.86 0.64
CA LEU A 134 -12.85 12.62 1.36
C LEU A 134 -11.48 12.65 2.06
N GLU A 135 -10.43 13.09 1.37
CA GLU A 135 -9.09 13.23 1.96
C GLU A 135 -9.06 14.27 3.07
N THR A 136 -9.72 15.41 2.84
CA THR A 136 -9.80 16.49 3.82
C THR A 136 -10.52 16.04 5.10
N GLU A 137 -11.69 15.42 4.96
CA GLU A 137 -12.48 14.98 6.11
C GLU A 137 -11.86 13.78 6.83
N LEU A 138 -11.15 12.91 6.12
CA LEU A 138 -10.39 11.83 6.74
C LEU A 138 -9.26 12.39 7.60
N SER A 139 -8.52 13.41 7.11
CA SER A 139 -7.47 14.07 7.87
C SER A 139 -8.04 14.80 9.10
N ASN A 140 -9.12 15.55 8.92
CA ASN A 140 -9.80 16.23 10.03
C ASN A 140 -10.25 15.25 11.12
N ALA A 141 -10.83 14.10 10.71
CA ALA A 141 -11.29 13.10 11.66
C ALA A 141 -10.13 12.46 12.44
N ILE A 142 -8.97 12.26 11.80
CA ILE A 142 -7.78 11.75 12.48
C ILE A 142 -7.29 12.73 13.54
N ASP A 143 -7.25 14.00 13.21
CA ASP A 143 -6.79 15.06 14.12
C ASP A 143 -7.80 15.28 15.26
N ASP A 144 -9.11 15.37 14.96
CA ASP A 144 -10.18 15.65 15.92
C ASP A 144 -10.36 14.51 16.95
N TYR A 145 -10.12 13.27 16.56
CA TYR A 145 -10.33 12.09 17.39
C TYR A 145 -9.03 11.40 17.83
N ASP A 146 -7.88 12.01 17.57
CA ASP A 146 -6.55 11.46 17.90
C ASP A 146 -6.39 9.99 17.46
N VAL A 147 -6.70 9.72 16.20
CA VAL A 147 -6.69 8.34 15.67
C VAL A 147 -5.26 7.84 15.57
N GLN A 148 -4.93 6.84 16.38
CA GLN A 148 -3.58 6.27 16.46
C GLN A 148 -3.29 5.23 15.37
N HIS A 149 -4.31 4.70 14.71
CA HIS A 149 -4.16 3.68 13.67
C HIS A 149 -4.28 4.29 12.27
N ARG A 150 -3.74 3.57 11.29
CA ARG A 150 -3.98 3.90 9.87
C ARG A 150 -5.48 3.89 9.58
N SER A 151 -5.91 4.86 8.79
CA SER A 151 -7.33 5.07 8.49
C SER A 151 -7.59 5.01 6.99
N SER A 152 -8.82 4.67 6.62
CA SER A 152 -9.25 4.66 5.21
C SER A 152 -10.72 5.05 5.09
N ALA A 153 -11.07 5.64 3.94
CA ALA A 153 -12.44 5.97 3.59
C ALA A 153 -12.69 5.68 2.10
N ILE A 154 -13.88 5.19 1.78
CA ILE A 154 -14.28 4.87 0.41
C ILE A 154 -15.67 5.45 0.14
N VAL A 155 -15.85 6.06 -1.02
CA VAL A 155 -17.15 6.47 -1.56
C VAL A 155 -17.42 5.68 -2.83
N MET A 156 -18.53 4.94 -2.84
CA MET A 156 -18.93 4.07 -3.95
C MET A 156 -20.34 4.38 -4.43
N ASN A 157 -20.54 4.34 -5.73
CA ASN A 157 -21.88 4.34 -6.30
C ASN A 157 -22.50 2.96 -6.19
N VAL A 158 -23.48 2.80 -5.32
CA VAL A 158 -24.10 1.50 -5.01
C VAL A 158 -24.85 0.87 -6.19
N ASN A 159 -25.22 1.64 -7.21
CA ASN A 159 -25.93 1.13 -8.38
C ASN A 159 -24.99 0.58 -9.47
N THR A 160 -23.75 1.06 -9.51
CA THR A 160 -22.79 0.70 -10.57
C THR A 160 -21.55 -0.01 -10.05
N GLY A 161 -21.27 0.07 -8.75
CA GLY A 161 -20.04 -0.39 -8.13
C GLY A 161 -18.83 0.52 -8.38
N ALA A 162 -19.02 1.65 -9.08
CA ALA A 162 -17.92 2.58 -9.34
C ALA A 162 -17.43 3.23 -8.05
N VAL A 163 -16.12 3.17 -7.80
CA VAL A 163 -15.46 3.90 -6.71
C VAL A 163 -15.30 5.34 -7.14
N LEU A 164 -15.94 6.25 -6.41
CA LEU A 164 -15.93 7.69 -6.66
C LEU A 164 -14.88 8.43 -5.84
N GLY A 165 -14.43 7.83 -4.76
CA GLY A 165 -13.35 8.33 -3.91
C GLY A 165 -12.79 7.22 -3.05
N MET A 166 -11.47 7.23 -2.83
CA MET A 166 -10.77 6.29 -1.97
C MET A 166 -9.55 6.99 -1.36
N ALA A 167 -9.56 7.14 -0.04
CA ALA A 167 -8.50 7.80 0.71
C ALA A 167 -7.95 6.88 1.81
N THR A 168 -6.67 6.99 2.08
CA THR A 168 -5.99 6.35 3.21
C THR A 168 -5.09 7.37 3.90
N ALA A 169 -4.82 7.16 5.17
CA ALA A 169 -3.87 7.96 5.93
C ALA A 169 -3.00 7.03 6.81
N PRO A 170 -1.69 7.32 6.96
CA PRO A 170 -0.97 8.44 6.33
C PRO A 170 -0.86 8.31 4.81
N GLN A 171 -0.62 9.44 4.13
CA GLN A 171 -0.33 9.50 2.70
C GLN A 171 1.18 9.70 2.49
N PHE A 172 1.68 9.39 1.29
CA PHE A 172 3.06 9.65 0.88
C PHE A 172 3.10 10.55 -0.35
N ASP A 173 4.25 11.18 -0.63
CA ASP A 173 4.46 11.92 -1.88
C ASP A 173 5.00 10.96 -2.95
N PRO A 174 4.25 10.67 -4.03
CA PRO A 174 4.71 9.80 -5.10
C PRO A 174 5.88 10.37 -5.92
N ASN A 175 6.18 11.69 -5.79
CA ASN A 175 7.40 12.28 -6.37
C ASN A 175 8.64 12.04 -5.49
N ASP A 176 8.47 11.77 -4.20
CA ASP A 176 9.53 11.38 -3.26
C ASP A 176 9.06 10.22 -2.36
N PRO A 177 8.80 9.04 -2.95
CA PRO A 177 8.12 7.95 -2.25
C PRO A 177 8.96 7.31 -1.14
N TYR A 178 10.25 7.56 -1.12
CA TYR A 178 11.16 7.00 -0.12
C TYR A 178 11.30 7.87 1.13
N ASN A 179 10.73 9.07 1.13
CA ASN A 179 10.67 9.94 2.29
C ASN A 179 9.49 9.54 3.18
N ILE A 180 9.76 9.30 4.46
CA ILE A 180 8.74 8.94 5.43
C ILE A 180 8.00 10.20 5.85
N THR A 181 6.68 10.20 5.71
CA THR A 181 5.84 11.39 5.93
C THR A 181 5.36 11.51 7.38
N GLU A 182 5.31 10.41 8.15
CA GLU A 182 4.86 10.44 9.54
C GLU A 182 5.99 10.87 10.50
N PRO A 183 5.89 12.05 11.15
CA PRO A 183 6.98 12.61 11.93
C PRO A 183 7.40 11.74 13.14
N LYS A 184 6.45 11.05 13.79
CA LYS A 184 6.76 10.16 14.91
C LYS A 184 7.61 8.97 14.46
N LEU A 185 7.25 8.32 13.36
CA LEU A 185 8.01 7.19 12.81
C LEU A 185 9.40 7.62 12.33
N GLN A 186 9.49 8.79 11.68
CA GLN A 186 10.79 9.35 11.30
C GLN A 186 11.66 9.64 12.53
N ALA A 187 11.10 10.20 13.60
CA ALA A 187 11.84 10.47 14.84
C ALA A 187 12.38 9.19 15.50
N ILE A 188 11.62 8.08 15.48
CA ILE A 188 12.08 6.78 15.97
C ILE A 188 13.29 6.30 15.18
N LEU A 189 13.26 6.42 13.85
CA LEU A 189 14.39 6.04 13.00
C LEU A 189 15.62 6.94 13.22
N ASP A 190 15.42 8.24 13.41
CA ASP A 190 16.52 9.17 13.65
C ASP A 190 17.21 8.93 14.99
N ASN A 191 16.45 8.47 15.99
CA ASN A 191 16.93 8.11 17.32
C ASN A 191 17.33 6.62 17.44
N ALA A 192 17.46 5.88 16.34
CA ALA A 192 17.91 4.49 16.37
C ALA A 192 19.24 4.34 17.13
N GLY A 193 19.33 3.32 18.00
CA GLY A 193 20.42 3.12 18.94
C GLY A 193 20.15 3.69 20.34
N THR A 194 19.02 4.35 20.57
CA THR A 194 18.56 4.78 21.89
C THR A 194 17.40 3.89 22.36
N ALA A 195 17.15 3.87 23.67
CA ALA A 195 16.02 3.11 24.22
C ALA A 195 14.68 3.69 23.73
N LEU A 196 13.80 2.80 23.26
CA LEU A 196 12.44 3.14 22.88
C LEU A 196 11.63 3.48 24.13
N THR A 197 10.79 4.49 24.01
CA THR A 197 9.77 4.81 25.02
C THR A 197 8.54 3.91 24.84
N GLU A 198 7.67 3.86 25.84
CA GLU A 198 6.39 3.15 25.73
C GLU A 198 5.51 3.72 24.61
N ASP A 199 5.58 5.05 24.36
CA ASP A 199 4.89 5.72 23.26
C ASP A 199 5.45 5.27 21.89
N ASP A 200 6.79 5.20 21.74
CA ASP A 200 7.42 4.70 20.52
C ASP A 200 6.99 3.27 20.18
N ILE A 201 6.98 2.40 21.18
CA ILE A 201 6.54 1.00 21.03
C ILE A 201 5.06 0.96 20.61
N SER A 202 4.21 1.74 21.28
CA SER A 202 2.80 1.83 20.97
C SER A 202 2.55 2.32 19.54
N VAL A 203 3.29 3.34 19.10
CA VAL A 203 3.22 3.88 17.73
C VAL A 203 3.64 2.82 16.72
N LEU A 204 4.77 2.15 16.92
CA LEU A 204 5.24 1.08 16.01
C LEU A 204 4.21 -0.04 15.89
N GLN A 205 3.70 -0.54 17.02
CA GLN A 205 2.70 -1.62 17.04
C GLN A 205 1.38 -1.21 16.38
N SER A 206 0.93 0.02 16.59
CA SER A 206 -0.32 0.52 16.01
C SER A 206 -0.25 0.78 14.51
N ARG A 207 0.93 1.18 14.01
CA ARG A 207 1.14 1.51 12.59
C ARG A 207 1.52 0.30 11.73
N LEU A 208 2.33 -0.61 12.29
CA LEU A 208 2.93 -1.71 11.53
C LEU A 208 2.38 -3.08 11.93
N GLY A 209 1.68 -3.16 13.05
CA GLY A 209 1.19 -4.41 13.63
C GLY A 209 2.10 -4.98 14.69
N GLN A 210 1.51 -5.49 15.76
CA GLN A 210 2.24 -5.98 16.94
C GLN A 210 3.23 -7.11 16.59
N ASP A 211 2.76 -8.10 15.83
CA ASP A 211 3.58 -9.26 15.45
C ASP A 211 4.69 -8.88 14.47
N ALA A 212 4.42 -7.94 13.58
CA ALA A 212 5.37 -7.51 12.55
C ALA A 212 6.60 -6.80 13.11
N VAL A 213 6.47 -6.09 14.23
CA VAL A 213 7.57 -5.35 14.87
C VAL A 213 8.15 -6.05 16.08
N ALA A 214 7.59 -7.18 16.50
CA ALA A 214 7.95 -7.85 17.75
C ALA A 214 9.45 -8.11 17.89
N ASP A 215 10.07 -8.66 16.86
CA ASP A 215 11.51 -8.99 16.88
C ASP A 215 12.40 -7.74 16.89
N ILE A 216 11.96 -6.65 16.19
CA ILE A 216 12.71 -5.39 16.09
C ILE A 216 12.72 -4.63 17.42
N ILE A 217 11.61 -4.71 18.18
CA ILE A 217 11.47 -3.98 19.44
C ILE A 217 11.77 -4.84 20.67
N ALA A 218 12.15 -6.12 20.51
CA ALA A 218 12.31 -7.09 21.59
C ALA A 218 13.30 -6.62 22.67
N ASP A 219 14.40 -6.00 22.26
CA ASP A 219 15.45 -5.49 23.16
C ASP A 219 15.18 -4.04 23.62
N GLY A 220 14.06 -3.44 23.23
CA GLY A 220 13.70 -2.05 23.54
C GLY A 220 14.59 -0.99 22.86
N VAL A 221 15.32 -1.36 21.81
CA VAL A 221 16.21 -0.47 21.04
C VAL A 221 16.17 -0.91 19.57
N VAL A 222 16.02 0.04 18.65
CA VAL A 222 16.21 -0.23 17.21
C VAL A 222 17.69 -0.15 16.87
N ASN A 223 18.31 -1.25 16.48
CA ASN A 223 19.73 -1.30 16.19
C ASN A 223 20.05 -0.64 14.84
N PRO A 224 20.92 0.40 14.80
CA PRO A 224 21.28 1.07 13.56
C PRO A 224 22.34 0.34 12.71
N ASN A 225 22.97 -0.69 13.26
CA ASN A 225 24.06 -1.41 12.60
C ASN A 225 23.58 -2.77 12.07
N GLY A 226 23.92 -3.06 10.82
CA GLY A 226 23.77 -4.39 10.26
C GLY A 226 24.75 -5.39 10.87
N THR A 227 24.44 -6.66 10.72
CA THR A 227 25.27 -7.78 11.17
C THR A 227 25.63 -8.69 10.01
N LYS A 228 26.55 -9.62 10.21
CA LYS A 228 26.84 -10.66 9.25
C LYS A 228 26.33 -12.00 9.77
N SER A 229 25.77 -12.78 8.90
CA SER A 229 25.30 -14.13 9.16
C SER A 229 25.90 -15.11 8.15
N ILE A 230 25.74 -16.39 8.39
CA ILE A 230 26.16 -17.45 7.46
C ILE A 230 24.88 -18.12 6.98
N ASP A 231 24.71 -18.24 5.65
CA ASP A 231 23.58 -18.94 5.05
C ASP A 231 23.69 -20.46 5.20
N GLU A 232 22.67 -21.18 4.78
CA GLU A 232 22.62 -22.66 4.82
C GLU A 232 23.71 -23.31 3.96
N GLU A 233 24.26 -22.58 2.99
CA GLU A 233 25.32 -23.03 2.08
C GLU A 233 26.73 -22.70 2.61
N GLY A 234 26.82 -21.97 3.74
CA GLY A 234 28.07 -21.61 4.40
C GLY A 234 28.70 -20.31 3.93
N ASN A 235 27.98 -19.48 3.15
CA ASN A 235 28.44 -18.17 2.68
C ASN A 235 28.15 -17.09 3.71
N GLU A 236 29.05 -16.11 3.80
CA GLU A 236 28.81 -14.92 4.62
C GLU A 236 27.82 -13.97 3.90
N ILE A 237 26.69 -13.66 4.56
CA ILE A 237 25.66 -12.74 4.08
C ILE A 237 25.54 -11.54 5.01
N ASP A 238 25.32 -10.36 4.42
CA ASP A 238 25.04 -9.15 5.18
C ASP A 238 23.56 -9.16 5.62
N VAL A 239 23.32 -9.05 6.92
CA VAL A 239 21.97 -8.90 7.50
C VAL A 239 21.72 -7.41 7.68
N PRO A 240 20.65 -6.85 7.06
CA PRO A 240 20.29 -5.45 7.23
C PRO A 240 20.08 -5.10 8.70
N SER A 241 20.42 -3.86 9.09
CA SER A 241 20.14 -3.38 10.44
C SER A 241 18.63 -3.32 10.71
N GLU A 242 18.24 -3.43 11.99
CA GLU A 242 16.83 -3.26 12.38
C GLU A 242 16.28 -1.90 11.95
N LYS A 243 17.09 -0.84 12.03
CA LYS A 243 16.74 0.47 11.45
C LYS A 243 16.37 0.37 9.98
N SER A 244 17.15 -0.34 9.18
CA SER A 244 16.90 -0.48 7.73
C SER A 244 15.65 -1.32 7.47
N GLN A 245 15.44 -2.39 8.23
CA GLN A 245 14.25 -3.23 8.15
C GLN A 245 13.00 -2.43 8.54
N LEU A 246 13.05 -1.73 9.67
CA LEU A 246 11.96 -0.89 10.14
C LEU A 246 11.62 0.23 9.14
N GLN A 247 12.64 0.87 8.55
CA GLN A 247 12.45 1.88 7.51
C GLN A 247 11.73 1.31 6.28
N GLY A 248 12.07 0.09 5.88
CA GLY A 248 11.38 -0.62 4.80
C GLY A 248 9.91 -0.89 5.13
N MET A 249 9.63 -1.38 6.33
CA MET A 249 8.27 -1.66 6.79
C MET A 249 7.41 -0.40 6.87
N ILE A 250 7.94 0.71 7.37
CA ILE A 250 7.23 2.00 7.44
C ILE A 250 6.87 2.48 6.03
N ARG A 251 7.82 2.49 5.11
CA ARG A 251 7.58 2.88 3.72
C ARG A 251 6.52 2.01 3.06
N GLU A 252 6.64 0.71 3.20
CA GLU A 252 5.66 -0.22 2.66
C GLU A 252 4.26 0.02 3.24
N ALA A 253 4.16 0.33 4.54
CA ALA A 253 2.90 0.67 5.18
C ALA A 253 2.30 1.99 4.65
N GLU A 254 3.12 3.00 4.34
CA GLU A 254 2.67 4.25 3.72
C GLU A 254 2.24 4.06 2.26
N TRP A 255 2.92 3.21 1.48
CA TRP A 255 2.61 2.95 0.08
C TRP A 255 1.35 2.12 -0.13
N LYS A 256 1.06 1.20 0.79
CA LYS A 256 -0.10 0.31 0.72
C LYS A 256 -1.41 1.09 0.88
N ASN A 257 -2.37 0.78 0.02
CA ASN A 257 -3.73 1.28 0.18
C ASN A 257 -4.47 0.42 1.21
N LYS A 258 -4.60 0.92 2.44
CA LYS A 258 -5.25 0.22 3.55
C LYS A 258 -6.65 -0.31 3.22
N ALA A 259 -7.41 0.44 2.43
CA ALA A 259 -8.77 0.05 2.06
C ALA A 259 -8.86 -1.26 1.25
N VAL A 260 -7.72 -1.70 0.67
CA VAL A 260 -7.61 -2.88 -0.20
C VAL A 260 -6.71 -3.95 0.41
N THR A 261 -5.65 -3.53 1.12
CA THR A 261 -4.57 -4.41 1.58
C THR A 261 -4.68 -4.85 3.03
N GLU A 262 -5.66 -4.37 3.77
CA GLU A 262 -5.79 -4.68 5.20
C GLU A 262 -7.19 -5.19 5.52
N LEU A 263 -7.24 -6.20 6.36
CA LEU A 263 -8.47 -6.74 6.93
C LEU A 263 -8.76 -6.09 8.28
N TYR A 264 -10.03 -6.02 8.64
CA TYR A 264 -10.45 -5.55 9.95
C TYR A 264 -11.67 -6.31 10.45
N TYR A 265 -11.87 -6.32 11.76
CA TYR A 265 -13.07 -6.86 12.35
C TYR A 265 -14.22 -5.86 12.20
N PRO A 266 -15.30 -6.21 11.46
CA PRO A 266 -16.38 -5.27 11.15
C PRO A 266 -17.22 -4.88 12.38
N GLY A 267 -17.10 -5.64 13.47
CA GLY A 267 -17.84 -5.39 14.71
C GLY A 267 -19.35 -5.32 14.47
N SER A 268 -20.00 -4.34 15.07
CA SER A 268 -21.46 -4.19 15.00
C SER A 268 -22.02 -3.88 13.61
N VAL A 269 -21.21 -3.46 12.64
CA VAL A 269 -21.64 -3.29 11.25
C VAL A 269 -22.09 -4.63 10.65
N PHE A 270 -21.49 -5.73 11.09
CA PHE A 270 -21.85 -7.08 10.66
C PHE A 270 -23.32 -7.46 11.02
N LYS A 271 -23.93 -6.82 12.00
CA LYS A 271 -25.33 -7.03 12.37
C LYS A 271 -26.30 -6.70 11.24
N LEU A 272 -25.93 -5.74 10.37
CA LEU A 272 -26.74 -5.41 9.19
C LEU A 272 -26.82 -6.58 8.22
N MET A 273 -25.71 -7.30 8.03
CA MET A 273 -25.69 -8.50 7.21
C MET A 273 -26.50 -9.65 7.85
N THR A 274 -26.37 -9.84 9.16
CA THR A 274 -27.19 -10.83 9.89
C THR A 274 -28.67 -10.50 9.79
N ALA A 275 -29.05 -9.22 9.90
CA ALA A 275 -30.42 -8.77 9.70
C ALA A 275 -30.92 -9.04 8.27
N ALA A 276 -30.10 -8.71 7.27
CA ALA A 276 -30.44 -8.94 5.87
C ALA A 276 -30.65 -10.43 5.58
N ALA A 277 -29.74 -11.30 6.04
CA ALA A 277 -29.86 -12.75 5.90
C ALA A 277 -31.15 -13.31 6.56
N ALA A 278 -31.46 -12.84 7.76
CA ALA A 278 -32.62 -13.26 8.48
C ALA A 278 -33.92 -12.87 7.77
N LEU A 279 -34.01 -11.66 7.25
CA LEU A 279 -35.18 -11.17 6.51
C LEU A 279 -35.34 -11.88 5.16
N ASP A 280 -34.26 -12.04 4.42
CA ASP A 280 -34.23 -12.65 3.09
C ASP A 280 -34.56 -14.17 3.18
N SER A 281 -34.17 -14.84 4.27
CA SER A 281 -34.49 -16.24 4.51
C SER A 281 -36.01 -16.51 4.64
N GLY A 282 -36.78 -15.46 4.96
CA GLY A 282 -38.21 -15.59 5.28
C GLY A 282 -38.51 -16.33 6.60
N LEU A 283 -37.48 -16.68 7.38
CA LEU A 283 -37.63 -17.38 8.66
C LEU A 283 -38.21 -16.48 9.75
N MET A 284 -38.04 -15.17 9.60
CA MET A 284 -38.56 -14.18 10.55
C MET A 284 -38.89 -12.85 9.88
N GLY A 285 -39.78 -12.09 10.50
CA GLY A 285 -40.09 -10.72 10.14
C GLY A 285 -39.29 -9.72 10.97
N ALA A 286 -39.24 -8.44 10.52
CA ALA A 286 -38.58 -7.38 11.25
C ALA A 286 -39.23 -7.06 12.61
N ASP A 287 -40.47 -7.44 12.81
CA ASP A 287 -41.28 -7.32 14.03
C ASP A 287 -41.09 -8.47 15.04
N GLN A 288 -40.30 -9.49 14.67
CA GLN A 288 -39.95 -10.58 15.56
C GLN A 288 -39.18 -10.05 16.78
N GLN A 289 -39.71 -10.37 17.97
CA GLN A 289 -39.08 -9.92 19.21
C GLN A 289 -38.25 -11.02 19.87
N PHE A 290 -37.11 -10.59 20.44
CA PHE A 290 -36.27 -11.39 21.32
C PHE A 290 -35.95 -10.61 22.59
N TYR A 291 -35.74 -11.33 23.69
CA TYR A 291 -35.43 -10.73 24.98
C TYR A 291 -33.93 -10.63 25.21
N CYS A 292 -33.47 -9.43 25.56
CA CYS A 292 -32.11 -9.15 26.00
C CYS A 292 -32.08 -8.96 27.51
N GLY A 293 -31.60 -9.95 28.25
CA GLY A 293 -31.41 -9.92 29.69
C GLY A 293 -30.07 -9.34 30.17
N GLY A 294 -29.21 -8.90 29.23
CA GLY A 294 -27.85 -8.45 29.54
C GLY A 294 -26.81 -9.56 29.33
N ASP A 295 -27.17 -10.81 29.50
CA ASP A 295 -26.39 -12.01 29.21
C ASP A 295 -27.23 -13.09 28.51
N LEU A 296 -26.56 -13.98 27.78
CA LEU A 296 -27.15 -15.11 27.08
C LEU A 296 -26.12 -16.25 27.03
N THR A 297 -26.57 -17.44 27.49
CA THR A 297 -25.79 -18.66 27.32
C THR A 297 -26.33 -19.45 26.15
N VAL A 298 -25.48 -19.72 25.15
CA VAL A 298 -25.79 -20.57 23.99
C VAL A 298 -25.26 -21.98 24.23
N PHE A 299 -25.93 -22.98 23.64
CA PHE A 299 -25.59 -24.40 23.75
C PHE A 299 -25.40 -24.89 25.20
N PRO A 300 -26.29 -24.58 26.14
CA PRO A 300 -26.10 -24.90 27.56
C PRO A 300 -25.95 -26.40 27.78
N ASN A 301 -25.06 -26.78 28.68
CA ASN A 301 -24.71 -28.16 29.05
C ASN A 301 -24.11 -29.00 27.91
N THR A 302 -23.50 -28.36 26.91
CA THR A 302 -22.73 -29.00 25.84
C THR A 302 -21.27 -28.57 25.94
N GLU A 303 -20.37 -29.25 25.22
CA GLU A 303 -18.97 -28.82 25.08
C GLU A 303 -18.80 -27.45 24.37
N TRP A 304 -19.86 -27.01 23.68
CA TRP A 304 -19.93 -25.72 22.98
C TRP A 304 -20.62 -24.64 23.81
N GLU A 305 -20.85 -24.87 25.11
CA GLU A 305 -21.44 -23.86 25.97
C GLU A 305 -20.62 -22.58 26.02
N HIS A 306 -21.24 -21.48 25.65
CA HIS A 306 -20.61 -20.17 25.72
C HIS A 306 -21.61 -19.10 26.19
N SER A 307 -21.14 -18.20 27.06
CA SER A 307 -21.95 -17.09 27.58
C SER A 307 -21.48 -15.77 26.98
N TYR A 308 -22.41 -15.08 26.34
CA TYR A 308 -22.21 -13.76 25.75
C TYR A 308 -22.84 -12.68 26.59
N ARG A 309 -22.18 -11.52 26.67
CA ARG A 309 -22.75 -10.32 27.28
C ARG A 309 -23.13 -9.30 26.22
N CYS A 310 -24.19 -8.57 26.47
CA CYS A 310 -24.53 -7.40 25.66
C CYS A 310 -23.52 -6.28 25.91
N ALA A 311 -23.45 -5.30 24.98
CA ALA A 311 -22.60 -4.15 25.14
C ALA A 311 -22.86 -3.48 26.51
N GLU A 312 -21.80 -3.15 27.22
CA GLU A 312 -21.83 -2.55 28.57
C GLU A 312 -22.57 -3.38 29.65
N GLY A 313 -22.93 -4.64 29.34
CA GLY A 313 -23.70 -5.50 30.27
C GLY A 313 -25.15 -5.07 30.49
N ASN A 314 -25.67 -4.15 29.67
CA ASN A 314 -27.03 -3.61 29.82
C ASN A 314 -28.07 -4.61 29.30
N ALA A 315 -29.19 -4.75 30.05
CA ALA A 315 -30.37 -5.43 29.61
C ALA A 315 -31.28 -4.47 28.84
N HIS A 316 -31.64 -4.82 27.61
CA HIS A 316 -32.50 -3.98 26.77
C HIS A 316 -33.98 -4.40 26.81
N GLY A 317 -34.28 -5.55 27.42
CA GLY A 317 -35.65 -6.08 27.44
C GLY A 317 -36.06 -6.69 26.09
N TRP A 318 -37.35 -6.60 25.78
CA TRP A 318 -37.90 -7.07 24.51
C TRP A 318 -37.61 -6.07 23.39
N LEU A 319 -36.93 -6.51 22.34
CA LEU A 319 -36.57 -5.74 21.18
C LEU A 319 -37.06 -6.42 19.91
N ASP A 320 -37.56 -5.66 18.96
CA ASP A 320 -37.64 -6.01 17.55
C ASP A 320 -36.32 -5.72 16.83
N MET A 321 -36.23 -6.00 15.54
CA MET A 321 -35.01 -5.80 14.76
C MET A 321 -34.55 -4.34 14.72
N ALA A 322 -35.47 -3.40 14.57
CA ALA A 322 -35.15 -1.97 14.54
C ALA A 322 -34.63 -1.49 15.90
N GLY A 323 -35.29 -1.88 16.99
CA GLY A 323 -34.84 -1.61 18.36
C GLY A 323 -33.46 -2.22 18.64
N ALA A 324 -33.23 -3.45 18.18
CA ALA A 324 -31.97 -4.16 18.34
C ALA A 324 -30.80 -3.48 17.58
N LEU A 325 -31.04 -2.99 16.37
CA LEU A 325 -30.06 -2.21 15.60
C LEU A 325 -29.78 -0.87 16.30
N ASN A 326 -30.81 -0.17 16.76
CA ASN A 326 -30.66 1.12 17.45
C ASN A 326 -29.84 1.01 18.73
N HIS A 327 -30.01 -0.07 19.50
CA HIS A 327 -29.21 -0.35 20.70
C HIS A 327 -27.95 -1.16 20.44
N SER A 328 -27.66 -1.51 19.20
CA SER A 328 -26.55 -2.42 18.85
C SER A 328 -26.54 -3.70 19.70
N CYS A 329 -27.70 -4.31 19.95
CA CYS A 329 -27.86 -5.42 20.87
C CYS A 329 -27.23 -6.71 20.34
N ASN A 330 -26.16 -7.18 20.99
CA ASN A 330 -25.49 -8.42 20.61
C ASN A 330 -26.40 -9.64 20.79
N LEU A 331 -27.12 -9.73 21.93
CA LEU A 331 -27.93 -10.90 22.28
C LEU A 331 -29.13 -11.09 21.36
N TYR A 332 -29.69 -9.99 20.83
CA TYR A 332 -30.73 -10.08 19.82
C TYR A 332 -30.19 -10.79 18.56
N PHE A 333 -29.03 -10.33 18.05
CA PHE A 333 -28.48 -10.89 16.80
C PHE A 333 -27.92 -12.30 16.94
N ILE A 334 -27.44 -12.68 18.12
CA ILE A 334 -27.10 -14.08 18.40
C ILE A 334 -28.39 -14.97 18.30
N GLN A 335 -29.50 -14.57 18.94
CA GLN A 335 -30.74 -15.30 18.86
C GLN A 335 -31.32 -15.32 17.44
N VAL A 336 -31.11 -14.27 16.65
CA VAL A 336 -31.46 -14.25 15.22
C VAL A 336 -30.62 -15.28 14.45
N ALA A 337 -29.30 -15.31 14.69
CA ALA A 337 -28.39 -16.25 14.01
C ALA A 337 -28.75 -17.73 14.34
N GLU A 338 -29.12 -18.03 15.59
CA GLU A 338 -29.58 -19.37 16.01
C GLU A 338 -30.83 -19.86 15.26
N LYS A 339 -31.63 -18.96 14.63
CA LYS A 339 -32.79 -19.36 13.82
C LYS A 339 -32.41 -19.78 12.41
N MET A 340 -31.22 -19.44 11.97
CA MET A 340 -30.69 -19.82 10.67
C MET A 340 -29.75 -21.02 10.83
N SER A 341 -29.71 -21.92 9.84
CA SER A 341 -28.67 -22.94 9.84
C SER A 341 -27.28 -22.30 9.57
N ALA A 342 -26.24 -22.90 10.12
CA ALA A 342 -24.88 -22.46 9.86
C ALA A 342 -24.56 -22.42 8.35
N GLU A 343 -25.01 -23.45 7.62
CA GLU A 343 -24.87 -23.55 6.16
C GLU A 343 -25.56 -22.39 5.43
N PHE A 344 -26.81 -22.06 5.80
CA PHE A 344 -27.53 -20.94 5.19
C PHE A 344 -26.81 -19.62 5.46
N PHE A 345 -26.40 -19.37 6.70
CA PHE A 345 -25.72 -18.15 7.09
C PHE A 345 -24.36 -18.02 6.38
N TYR A 346 -23.59 -19.10 6.27
CA TYR A 346 -22.32 -19.12 5.55
C TYR A 346 -22.49 -18.88 4.05
N ASN A 347 -23.48 -19.51 3.41
CA ASN A 347 -23.76 -19.25 2.00
C ASN A 347 -24.18 -17.80 1.75
N TYR A 348 -24.91 -17.19 2.67
CA TYR A 348 -25.29 -15.79 2.60
C TYR A 348 -24.06 -14.87 2.76
N TYR A 349 -23.17 -15.21 3.70
CA TYR A 349 -21.90 -14.55 3.91
C TYR A 349 -21.02 -14.58 2.64
N GLN A 350 -20.94 -15.73 1.97
CA GLN A 350 -20.24 -15.88 0.68
C GLN A 350 -20.90 -15.05 -0.42
N ALA A 351 -22.25 -15.03 -0.48
CA ALA A 351 -22.97 -14.26 -1.50
C ALA A 351 -22.76 -12.75 -1.38
N PHE A 352 -22.46 -12.24 -0.18
CA PHE A 352 -22.01 -10.85 0.02
C PHE A 352 -20.57 -10.59 -0.46
N GLY A 353 -19.84 -11.61 -0.92
CA GLY A 353 -18.46 -11.51 -1.39
C GLY A 353 -17.42 -11.42 -0.28
N LEU A 354 -17.77 -11.67 0.98
CA LEU A 354 -16.87 -11.50 2.13
C LEU A 354 -15.77 -12.57 2.23
N THR A 355 -15.83 -13.62 1.41
CA THR A 355 -14.82 -14.70 1.35
C THR A 355 -13.91 -14.61 0.12
N GLN A 356 -14.09 -13.61 -0.72
CA GLN A 356 -13.40 -13.49 -2.00
C GLN A 356 -12.80 -12.10 -2.17
N THR A 357 -11.78 -11.99 -3.02
CA THR A 357 -11.32 -10.69 -3.50
C THR A 357 -12.41 -10.04 -4.35
N THR A 358 -12.52 -8.72 -4.30
CA THR A 358 -13.52 -7.95 -5.05
C THR A 358 -13.19 -7.88 -6.54
N GLY A 359 -11.91 -8.13 -6.89
CA GLY A 359 -11.39 -7.97 -8.24
C GLY A 359 -11.18 -6.51 -8.61
N ILE A 360 -11.06 -5.63 -7.61
CA ILE A 360 -10.63 -4.25 -7.83
C ILE A 360 -9.27 -4.27 -8.52
N ASP A 361 -9.08 -3.40 -9.52
CA ASP A 361 -7.88 -3.33 -10.34
C ASP A 361 -6.68 -2.69 -9.59
N ARG A 362 -6.43 -3.18 -8.38
CA ARG A 362 -5.37 -2.75 -7.48
C ARG A 362 -4.49 -3.92 -7.08
N PRO A 363 -3.16 -3.73 -7.00
CA PRO A 363 -2.27 -4.80 -6.53
C PRO A 363 -2.48 -5.03 -5.03
N TYR A 364 -2.17 -6.25 -4.60
CA TYR A 364 -2.11 -6.65 -3.20
C TYR A 364 -3.46 -6.59 -2.47
N GLU A 365 -4.59 -6.81 -3.17
CA GLU A 365 -5.89 -7.00 -2.52
C GLU A 365 -5.82 -8.22 -1.60
N GLU A 366 -6.06 -8.00 -0.29
CA GLU A 366 -6.09 -9.08 0.67
C GLU A 366 -7.40 -9.87 0.57
N LYS A 367 -7.25 -11.19 0.57
CA LYS A 367 -8.38 -12.10 0.67
C LYS A 367 -8.76 -12.25 2.14
N SER A 368 -10.04 -12.13 2.45
CA SER A 368 -10.57 -12.48 3.77
C SER A 368 -10.05 -13.86 4.18
N THR A 369 -9.36 -13.94 5.31
CA THR A 369 -8.92 -15.23 5.85
C THR A 369 -10.15 -16.01 6.27
N ASP A 370 -10.34 -17.16 5.66
CA ASP A 370 -11.48 -18.02 5.92
C ASP A 370 -11.24 -18.83 7.20
N LYS A 371 -11.10 -18.13 8.34
CA LYS A 371 -11.06 -18.79 9.65
C LYS A 371 -12.35 -19.57 9.87
N ALA A 372 -13.48 -19.05 9.41
CA ALA A 372 -14.75 -19.75 9.51
C ALA A 372 -14.76 -21.06 8.69
N GLN A 373 -14.08 -21.09 7.54
CA GLN A 373 -13.93 -22.33 6.77
C GLN A 373 -12.95 -23.29 7.43
N GLN A 374 -11.83 -22.79 7.96
CA GLN A 374 -10.86 -23.60 8.70
C GLN A 374 -11.47 -24.19 9.98
N GLU A 375 -12.21 -23.39 10.74
CA GLU A 375 -12.92 -23.85 11.93
C GLU A 375 -14.04 -24.86 11.57
N ARG A 376 -14.72 -24.69 10.46
CA ARG A 376 -15.70 -25.65 9.97
C ARG A 376 -15.08 -26.96 9.51
N GLU A 377 -14.00 -26.92 8.75
CA GLU A 377 -13.25 -28.11 8.33
C GLU A 377 -12.67 -28.86 9.54
N GLN A 378 -12.24 -28.13 10.58
CA GLN A 378 -11.80 -28.70 11.83
C GLN A 378 -12.94 -29.42 12.55
N VAL A 379 -14.12 -28.79 12.65
CA VAL A 379 -15.32 -29.37 13.28
C VAL A 379 -15.84 -30.58 12.50
N GLU A 380 -15.82 -30.56 11.17
CA GLU A 380 -16.19 -31.70 10.33
C GLU A 380 -15.19 -32.87 10.49
N THR A 381 -13.89 -32.58 10.67
CA THR A 381 -12.85 -33.61 10.89
C THR A 381 -12.94 -34.22 12.31
N ASP A 382 -13.40 -33.44 13.29
CA ASP A 382 -13.54 -33.90 14.67
C ASP A 382 -14.89 -34.69 14.90
N LEU A 383 -15.79 -34.69 13.91
CA LEU A 383 -17.07 -35.41 13.93
C LEU A 383 -17.03 -36.74 13.18
N ASP A 384 -15.99 -37.04 12.40
CA ASP A 384 -15.71 -38.32 11.76
C ASP A 384 -14.74 -39.17 12.61
#